data_08c516136f7370e082b137b03d129532
#
_entry.id   08c516136f7370e082b137b03d129532
#
_cell.length_a   1.000
_cell.length_b   1.000
_cell.length_c   1.000
_cell.angle_alpha   90.00
_cell.angle_beta   90.00
_cell.angle_gamma   90.00
#
_symmetry.space_group_name_H-M   'P 1'
#
loop_
_entity.id
_entity.type
_entity.pdbx_description
1 polymer ?
#
loop_
_entity_poly.entity_id
_entity_poly.type
_entity_poly.pdbx_seq_one_letter_code
_entity_poly.pdbx_strand_id
1 'polypeptide(L)'
;ELTELKAIGRKRGEVTLTHVGRQLARIPIDVRLGRMVIEAAKSSTPDTLAAVLVIVAFLSLQDPRERPDEARDEADRIHNRYADPSSDYLTALNIWDRIFQAYGEPSNNALRRICKSEYFSWLRVRQWKDLVNQLTEMCRELKFKVGSPQPASRPDLAVRQLPINQQAAHSLCCSWDDRGIHTSMLSGLLSMMGMQIVREPKASDFAGLKGAAKAKAIKRAQKMAKNDYQGARGTHFALFPASAVAKSTPQWVMSTELVETSRLWARYSAAIDPAWAEPLAGQLTRTTYAEPHWSGSRGSAVATAKV
;
A
#
# COMPACT_ATOMS: atom_id res chain seq x y z
N GLU A 1 -19.58 -0.56 -4.57
CA GLU A 1 -18.36 -1.40 -4.64
C GLU A 1 -18.26 -2.14 -5.99
N LEU A 2 -19.14 -3.08 -6.36
CA LEU A 2 -19.01 -3.85 -7.61
C LEU A 2 -19.00 -2.98 -8.88
N THR A 3 -19.75 -1.89 -8.90
CA THR A 3 -19.70 -0.91 -10.01
C THR A 3 -18.38 -0.15 -10.05
N GLU A 4 -17.87 0.24 -8.90
CA GLU A 4 -16.56 0.89 -8.74
C GLU A 4 -15.43 -0.01 -9.24
N LEU A 5 -15.47 -1.29 -8.88
CA LEU A 5 -14.52 -2.29 -9.34
C LEU A 5 -14.69 -2.68 -10.82
N LYS A 6 -15.64 -2.07 -11.51
CA LYS A 6 -16.01 -2.42 -12.90
C LYS A 6 -16.41 -3.88 -13.08
N ALA A 7 -16.89 -4.54 -12.01
CA ALA A 7 -17.34 -5.93 -12.04
C ALA A 7 -18.72 -6.10 -12.68
N ILE A 8 -19.57 -5.09 -12.51
CA ILE A 8 -20.92 -5.05 -13.08
C ILE A 8 -21.10 -3.80 -13.93
N GLY A 9 -21.92 -3.92 -14.97
CA GLY A 9 -22.39 -2.83 -15.81
C GLY A 9 -23.91 -2.90 -16.00
N ARG A 10 -24.47 -1.86 -16.60
CA ARG A 10 -25.89 -1.83 -16.99
C ARG A 10 -26.02 -1.88 -18.51
N LYS A 11 -26.78 -2.84 -19.01
CA LYS A 11 -27.13 -2.94 -20.42
C LYS A 11 -28.66 -3.04 -20.54
N ARG A 12 -29.28 -2.09 -21.22
CA ARG A 12 -30.75 -1.99 -21.36
C ARG A 12 -31.52 -1.99 -20.04
N GLY A 13 -30.94 -1.38 -18.99
CA GLY A 13 -31.53 -1.31 -17.66
C GLY A 13 -31.23 -2.49 -16.74
N GLU A 14 -30.75 -3.61 -17.26
CA GLU A 14 -30.38 -4.80 -16.50
C GLU A 14 -28.91 -4.76 -16.02
N VAL A 15 -28.69 -5.30 -14.82
CA VAL A 15 -27.33 -5.47 -14.28
C VAL A 15 -26.69 -6.71 -14.89
N THR A 16 -25.53 -6.55 -15.49
CA THR A 16 -24.81 -7.65 -16.14
C THR A 16 -23.35 -7.69 -15.67
N LEU A 17 -22.76 -8.89 -15.62
CA LEU A 17 -21.33 -9.04 -15.36
C LEU A 17 -20.50 -8.56 -16.54
N THR A 18 -19.53 -7.71 -16.26
CA THR A 18 -18.51 -7.30 -17.24
C THR A 18 -17.49 -8.43 -17.48
N HIS A 19 -16.53 -8.19 -18.37
CA HIS A 19 -15.38 -9.10 -18.50
C HIS A 19 -14.60 -9.22 -17.17
N VAL A 20 -14.36 -8.10 -16.50
CA VAL A 20 -13.70 -8.05 -15.17
C VAL A 20 -14.53 -8.83 -14.14
N GLY A 21 -15.86 -8.65 -14.11
CA GLY A 21 -16.73 -9.38 -13.19
C GLY A 21 -16.67 -10.89 -13.37
N ARG A 22 -16.61 -11.37 -14.61
CA ARG A 22 -16.45 -12.82 -14.89
C ARG A 22 -15.10 -13.36 -14.44
N GLN A 23 -14.02 -12.56 -14.54
CA GLN A 23 -12.72 -12.95 -14.00
C GLN A 23 -12.73 -12.97 -12.48
N LEU A 24 -13.30 -11.93 -11.83
CA LEU A 24 -13.41 -11.85 -10.37
C LEU A 24 -14.18 -13.05 -9.79
N ALA A 25 -15.25 -13.50 -10.45
CA ALA A 25 -16.02 -14.67 -10.00
C ALA A 25 -15.20 -15.98 -9.97
N ARG A 26 -14.04 -16.02 -10.59
CA ARG A 26 -13.13 -17.18 -10.62
C ARG A 26 -11.97 -17.07 -9.63
N ILE A 27 -11.81 -15.91 -8.99
CA ILE A 27 -10.72 -15.62 -8.05
C ILE A 27 -11.29 -15.70 -6.62
N PRO A 28 -10.99 -16.75 -5.82
CA PRO A 28 -11.61 -17.00 -4.52
C PRO A 28 -10.94 -16.19 -3.39
N ILE A 29 -10.84 -14.88 -3.58
CA ILE A 29 -10.33 -13.91 -2.59
C ILE A 29 -11.28 -12.70 -2.52
N ASP A 30 -11.03 -11.78 -1.61
CA ASP A 30 -11.76 -10.51 -1.53
C ASP A 30 -11.82 -9.83 -2.90
N VAL A 31 -12.98 -9.28 -3.27
CA VAL A 31 -13.22 -8.73 -4.62
C VAL A 31 -12.31 -7.54 -4.96
N ARG A 32 -11.92 -6.74 -3.97
CA ARG A 32 -10.98 -5.64 -4.16
C ARG A 32 -9.58 -6.17 -4.45
N LEU A 33 -9.15 -7.18 -3.70
CA LEU A 33 -7.87 -7.85 -3.92
C LEU A 33 -7.83 -8.55 -5.29
N GLY A 34 -8.92 -9.23 -5.65
CA GLY A 34 -9.08 -9.81 -6.99
C GLY A 34 -9.00 -8.76 -8.10
N ARG A 35 -9.56 -7.57 -7.87
CA ARG A 35 -9.48 -6.46 -8.84
C ARG A 35 -8.04 -5.98 -9.05
N MET A 36 -7.23 -5.92 -7.98
CA MET A 36 -5.81 -5.60 -8.05
C MET A 36 -5.04 -6.59 -8.91
N VAL A 37 -5.28 -7.88 -8.71
CA VAL A 37 -4.67 -8.97 -9.52
C VAL A 37 -5.02 -8.82 -11.00
N ILE A 38 -6.30 -8.57 -11.33
CA ILE A 38 -6.75 -8.41 -12.73
C ILE A 38 -6.10 -7.17 -13.36
N GLU A 39 -5.92 -6.08 -12.62
CA GLU A 39 -5.23 -4.90 -13.15
C GLU A 39 -3.75 -5.16 -13.38
N ALA A 40 -3.07 -5.79 -12.42
CA ALA A 40 -1.67 -6.17 -12.55
C ALA A 40 -1.42 -7.12 -13.74
N ALA A 41 -2.37 -8.00 -14.07
CA ALA A 41 -2.29 -8.89 -15.21
C ALA A 41 -2.32 -8.17 -16.57
N LYS A 42 -2.71 -6.90 -16.61
CA LYS A 42 -2.65 -6.05 -17.82
C LYS A 42 -1.30 -5.36 -18.00
N SER A 43 -0.44 -5.41 -16.99
CA SER A 43 0.91 -4.83 -17.07
C SER A 43 1.70 -5.48 -18.19
N SER A 44 2.51 -4.69 -18.88
CA SER A 44 3.48 -5.20 -19.87
C SER A 44 4.59 -6.04 -19.21
N THR A 45 4.77 -5.88 -17.91
CA THR A 45 5.81 -6.57 -17.12
C THR A 45 5.16 -7.67 -16.26
N PRO A 46 5.37 -8.97 -16.58
CA PRO A 46 4.81 -10.06 -15.79
C PRO A 46 5.25 -10.08 -14.31
N ASP A 47 6.38 -9.43 -14.00
CA ASP A 47 6.93 -9.33 -12.65
C ASP A 47 6.07 -8.43 -11.76
N THR A 48 5.40 -7.41 -12.33
CA THR A 48 4.42 -6.58 -11.60
C THR A 48 3.27 -7.44 -11.06
N LEU A 49 2.73 -8.36 -11.87
CA LEU A 49 1.69 -9.29 -11.39
C LEU A 49 2.22 -10.16 -10.26
N ALA A 50 3.41 -10.71 -10.41
CA ALA A 50 4.02 -11.55 -9.36
C ALA A 50 4.20 -10.78 -8.04
N ALA A 51 4.66 -9.52 -8.09
CA ALA A 51 4.77 -8.65 -6.92
C ALA A 51 3.40 -8.36 -6.28
N VAL A 52 2.38 -8.07 -7.09
CA VAL A 52 1.01 -7.85 -6.59
C VAL A 52 0.44 -9.11 -5.95
N LEU A 53 0.71 -10.32 -6.47
CA LEU A 53 0.28 -11.58 -5.84
C LEU A 53 0.90 -11.76 -4.45
N VAL A 54 2.16 -11.40 -4.26
CA VAL A 54 2.83 -11.41 -2.95
C VAL A 54 2.12 -10.45 -1.98
N ILE A 55 1.81 -9.23 -2.41
CA ILE A 55 1.12 -8.23 -1.59
C ILE A 55 -0.30 -8.67 -1.26
N VAL A 56 -1.06 -9.15 -2.23
CA VAL A 56 -2.44 -9.62 -2.04
C VAL A 56 -2.49 -10.78 -1.07
N ALA A 57 -1.58 -11.74 -1.19
CA ALA A 57 -1.47 -12.85 -0.24
C ALA A 57 -1.13 -12.35 1.19
N PHE A 58 -0.21 -11.38 1.32
CA PHE A 58 0.10 -10.74 2.60
C PHE A 58 -1.13 -10.08 3.23
N LEU A 59 -1.89 -9.32 2.44
CA LEU A 59 -3.10 -8.62 2.91
C LEU A 59 -4.27 -9.57 3.26
N SER A 60 -4.26 -10.78 2.72
CA SER A 60 -5.29 -11.80 2.99
C SER A 60 -5.05 -12.59 4.28
N LEU A 61 -3.91 -12.41 4.91
CA LEU A 61 -3.48 -13.18 6.08
C LEU A 61 -3.18 -12.26 7.26
N GLN A 62 -3.00 -12.88 8.43
CA GLN A 62 -2.50 -12.15 9.58
C GLN A 62 -1.03 -11.77 9.35
N ASP A 63 -0.66 -10.52 9.70
CA ASP A 63 0.71 -10.01 9.57
C ASP A 63 1.72 -10.99 10.18
N PRO A 64 2.74 -11.41 9.42
CA PRO A 64 3.74 -12.35 9.92
C PRO A 64 4.70 -11.75 10.95
N ARG A 65 4.76 -10.44 11.10
CA ARG A 65 5.63 -9.77 12.08
C ARG A 65 5.10 -10.01 13.50
N GLU A 66 5.98 -10.42 14.39
CA GLU A 66 5.70 -10.60 15.81
C GLU A 66 6.40 -9.53 16.64
N ARG A 67 5.76 -9.10 17.70
CA ARG A 67 6.27 -8.08 18.63
C ARG A 67 6.09 -8.58 20.06
N PRO A 68 6.92 -9.55 20.53
CA PRO A 68 6.86 -10.02 21.91
C PRO A 68 7.04 -8.87 22.90
N ASP A 69 6.32 -8.87 24.00
CA ASP A 69 6.34 -7.74 24.94
C ASP A 69 7.73 -7.51 25.51
N GLU A 70 8.48 -8.58 25.78
CA GLU A 70 9.85 -8.54 26.29
C GLU A 70 10.92 -8.09 25.27
N ALA A 71 10.60 -8.14 23.97
CA ALA A 71 11.54 -7.83 22.88
C ALA A 71 10.96 -6.81 21.87
N ARG A 72 9.96 -6.03 22.27
CA ARG A 72 9.21 -5.15 21.37
C ARG A 72 10.10 -4.15 20.62
N ASP A 73 10.98 -3.46 21.33
CA ASP A 73 11.87 -2.45 20.75
C ASP A 73 12.88 -3.06 19.77
N GLU A 74 13.36 -4.26 20.07
CA GLU A 74 14.29 -4.98 19.20
C GLU A 74 13.57 -5.48 17.94
N ALA A 75 12.38 -6.07 18.08
CA ALA A 75 11.55 -6.49 16.95
C ALA A 75 11.22 -5.30 16.04
N ASP A 76 10.82 -4.15 16.60
CA ASP A 76 10.56 -2.93 15.83
C ASP A 76 11.81 -2.45 15.09
N ARG A 77 12.97 -2.46 15.75
CA ARG A 77 14.24 -2.08 15.11
C ARG A 77 14.59 -3.00 13.94
N ILE A 78 14.38 -4.30 14.10
CA ILE A 78 14.63 -5.29 13.05
C ILE A 78 13.65 -5.12 11.89
N HIS A 79 12.36 -4.97 12.14
CA HIS A 79 11.35 -4.80 11.11
C HIS A 79 11.48 -3.46 10.36
N ASN A 80 11.91 -2.39 11.06
CA ASN A 80 12.12 -1.09 10.44
C ASN A 80 13.20 -1.09 9.33
N ARG A 81 14.06 -2.10 9.25
CA ARG A 81 15.05 -2.25 8.16
C ARG A 81 14.37 -2.46 6.80
N TYR A 82 13.20 -3.06 6.79
CA TYR A 82 12.41 -3.36 5.59
C TYR A 82 11.39 -2.28 5.26
N ALA A 83 11.22 -1.31 6.18
CA ALA A 83 10.18 -0.31 6.09
C ALA A 83 10.45 0.67 4.95
N ASP A 84 9.66 0.58 3.89
CA ASP A 84 9.68 1.56 2.81
C ASP A 84 8.92 2.81 3.23
N PRO A 85 9.53 4.02 3.17
CA PRO A 85 8.92 5.25 3.67
C PRO A 85 7.71 5.72 2.85
N SER A 86 7.52 5.18 1.65
CA SER A 86 6.43 5.54 0.76
C SER A 86 5.30 4.52 0.75
N SER A 87 5.55 3.25 1.21
CA SER A 87 4.58 2.18 1.00
C SER A 87 4.73 1.00 1.96
N ASP A 88 3.65 0.67 2.67
CA ASP A 88 3.56 -0.57 3.44
C ASP A 88 3.50 -1.80 2.52
N TYR A 89 3.07 -1.65 1.28
CA TYR A 89 3.06 -2.73 0.28
C TYR A 89 4.47 -3.09 -0.17
N LEU A 90 5.31 -2.09 -0.44
CA LEU A 90 6.73 -2.31 -0.75
C LEU A 90 7.48 -2.86 0.46
N THR A 91 7.09 -2.48 1.68
CA THR A 91 7.60 -3.10 2.91
C THR A 91 7.36 -4.61 2.93
N ALA A 92 6.16 -5.07 2.56
CA ALA A 92 5.86 -6.50 2.46
C ALA A 92 6.74 -7.19 1.40
N LEU A 93 6.95 -6.56 0.25
CA LEU A 93 7.86 -7.06 -0.80
C LEU A 93 9.32 -7.15 -0.34
N ASN A 94 9.80 -6.17 0.43
CA ASN A 94 11.15 -6.19 1.00
C ASN A 94 11.33 -7.37 1.96
N ILE A 95 10.32 -7.67 2.78
CA ILE A 95 10.32 -8.84 3.67
C ILE A 95 10.30 -10.14 2.84
N TRP A 96 9.48 -10.20 1.79
CA TRP A 96 9.42 -11.35 0.90
C TRP A 96 10.75 -11.62 0.21
N ASP A 97 11.37 -10.59 -0.37
CA ASP A 97 12.69 -10.70 -1.02
C ASP A 97 13.73 -11.23 -0.04
N ARG A 98 13.76 -10.68 1.18
CA ARG A 98 14.68 -11.11 2.23
C ARG A 98 14.53 -12.59 2.58
N ILE A 99 13.30 -13.08 2.68
CA ILE A 99 13.05 -14.44 3.14
C ILE A 99 13.23 -15.45 2.00
N PHE A 100 12.74 -15.17 0.79
CA PHE A 100 12.58 -16.18 -0.24
C PHE A 100 13.44 -15.99 -1.50
N GLN A 101 14.00 -14.79 -1.72
CA GLN A 101 14.66 -14.50 -2.99
C GLN A 101 16.11 -14.07 -2.86
N ALA A 102 16.40 -13.27 -1.86
CA ALA A 102 17.71 -12.64 -1.70
C ALA A 102 18.89 -13.62 -1.63
N TYR A 103 18.63 -14.83 -1.13
CA TYR A 103 19.63 -15.91 -0.95
C TYR A 103 19.15 -17.25 -1.51
N GLY A 104 18.15 -17.22 -2.39
CA GLY A 104 17.46 -18.41 -2.86
C GLY A 104 16.43 -18.92 -1.83
N GLU A 105 15.67 -19.92 -2.24
CA GLU A 105 14.62 -20.48 -1.40
C GLU A 105 15.21 -21.22 -0.18
N PRO A 106 14.85 -20.83 1.06
CA PRO A 106 15.42 -21.45 2.24
C PRO A 106 14.83 -22.84 2.49
N SER A 107 15.66 -23.76 3.01
CA SER A 107 15.15 -25.00 3.59
C SER A 107 14.24 -24.70 4.80
N ASN A 108 13.37 -25.64 5.18
CA ASN A 108 12.49 -25.46 6.35
C ASN A 108 13.23 -25.09 7.64
N ASN A 109 14.42 -25.64 7.86
CA ASN A 109 15.24 -25.33 9.02
C ASN A 109 15.86 -23.93 8.93
N ALA A 110 16.30 -23.53 7.74
CA ALA A 110 16.79 -22.18 7.49
C ALA A 110 15.67 -21.16 7.69
N LEU A 111 14.47 -21.41 7.15
CA LEU A 111 13.30 -20.55 7.31
C LEU A 111 12.93 -20.38 8.79
N ARG A 112 12.92 -21.46 9.59
CA ARG A 112 12.66 -21.37 11.04
C ARG A 112 13.69 -20.49 11.74
N ARG A 113 14.97 -20.61 11.38
CA ARG A 113 16.04 -19.77 11.97
C ARG A 113 15.86 -18.31 11.60
N ILE A 114 15.57 -17.99 10.33
CA ILE A 114 15.30 -16.62 9.87
C ILE A 114 14.12 -16.04 10.65
N CYS A 115 12.99 -16.75 10.69
CA CYS A 115 11.79 -16.29 11.38
C CYS A 115 12.08 -16.01 12.87
N LYS A 116 12.77 -16.91 13.57
CA LYS A 116 13.13 -16.74 14.98
C LYS A 116 14.04 -15.54 15.21
N SER A 117 15.07 -15.37 14.38
CA SER A 117 16.05 -14.29 14.54
C SER A 117 15.53 -12.90 14.14
N GLU A 118 14.48 -12.85 13.33
CA GLU A 118 13.93 -11.60 12.80
C GLU A 118 12.49 -11.33 13.28
N TYR A 119 12.02 -12.05 14.29
CA TYR A 119 10.69 -11.91 14.90
C TYR A 119 9.55 -12.04 13.90
N PHE A 120 9.60 -13.07 13.05
CA PHE A 120 8.50 -13.47 12.19
C PHE A 120 7.85 -14.76 12.68
N SER A 121 6.53 -14.87 12.55
CA SER A 121 5.81 -16.12 12.76
C SER A 121 6.10 -17.09 11.61
N TRP A 122 6.79 -18.16 11.89
CA TRP A 122 7.10 -19.19 10.90
C TRP A 122 5.84 -19.76 10.23
N LEU A 123 4.77 -19.96 11.02
CA LEU A 123 3.51 -20.49 10.50
C LEU A 123 2.88 -19.51 9.48
N ARG A 124 2.81 -18.22 9.84
CA ARG A 124 2.22 -17.18 8.95
C ARG A 124 3.05 -16.95 7.70
N VAL A 125 4.38 -17.02 7.82
CA VAL A 125 5.30 -16.94 6.67
C VAL A 125 5.08 -18.12 5.72
N ARG A 126 4.88 -19.33 6.23
CA ARG A 126 4.52 -20.48 5.39
C ARG A 126 3.17 -20.31 4.72
N GLN A 127 2.14 -19.93 5.48
CA GLN A 127 0.81 -19.66 4.93
C GLN A 127 0.87 -18.60 3.82
N TRP A 128 1.67 -17.56 4.01
CA TRP A 128 1.90 -16.53 3.01
C TRP A 128 2.47 -17.12 1.71
N LYS A 129 3.52 -17.93 1.82
CA LYS A 129 4.11 -18.60 0.67
C LYS A 129 3.13 -19.54 -0.02
N ASP A 130 2.42 -20.34 0.74
CA ASP A 130 1.45 -21.31 0.20
C ASP A 130 0.33 -20.57 -0.55
N LEU A 131 -0.15 -19.45 -0.03
CA LEU A 131 -1.17 -18.63 -0.70
C LEU A 131 -0.63 -17.96 -1.97
N VAL A 132 0.61 -17.44 -1.97
CA VAL A 132 1.24 -16.92 -3.20
C VAL A 132 1.31 -17.97 -4.28
N ASN A 133 1.69 -19.21 -3.93
CA ASN A 133 1.73 -20.32 -4.87
C ASN A 133 0.34 -20.65 -5.44
N GLN A 134 -0.69 -20.74 -4.58
CA GLN A 134 -2.07 -20.99 -5.00
C GLN A 134 -2.59 -19.90 -5.95
N LEU A 135 -2.37 -18.63 -5.61
CA LEU A 135 -2.78 -17.50 -6.45
C LEU A 135 -2.03 -17.50 -7.79
N THR A 136 -0.76 -17.88 -7.78
CA THR A 136 0.05 -18.00 -9.01
C THR A 136 -0.51 -19.06 -9.95
N GLU A 137 -0.82 -20.25 -9.45
CA GLU A 137 -1.41 -21.32 -10.26
C GLU A 137 -2.78 -20.91 -10.82
N MET A 138 -3.62 -20.33 -9.99
CA MET A 138 -4.92 -19.80 -10.43
C MET A 138 -4.77 -18.74 -11.54
N CYS A 139 -3.80 -17.83 -11.43
CA CYS A 139 -3.52 -16.84 -12.47
C CYS A 139 -3.09 -17.51 -13.79
N ARG A 140 -2.29 -18.58 -13.72
CA ARG A 140 -1.89 -19.39 -14.89
C ARG A 140 -3.08 -20.07 -15.54
N GLU A 141 -4.01 -20.63 -14.75
CA GLU A 141 -5.28 -21.20 -15.26
C GLU A 141 -6.15 -20.15 -15.96
N LEU A 142 -6.11 -18.91 -15.48
CA LEU A 142 -6.75 -17.76 -16.12
C LEU A 142 -5.98 -17.24 -17.34
N LYS A 143 -4.86 -17.90 -17.71
CA LYS A 143 -3.96 -17.52 -18.81
C LYS A 143 -3.29 -16.18 -18.63
N PHE A 144 -3.09 -15.74 -17.38
CA PHE A 144 -2.27 -14.57 -17.08
C PHE A 144 -0.80 -14.96 -17.10
N LYS A 145 0.04 -14.05 -17.63
CA LYS A 145 1.50 -14.24 -17.62
C LYS A 145 2.02 -13.82 -16.25
N VAL A 146 2.46 -14.77 -15.44
CA VAL A 146 3.05 -14.51 -14.12
C VAL A 146 4.56 -14.64 -14.21
N GLY A 147 5.28 -13.57 -13.89
CA GLY A 147 6.73 -13.53 -13.80
C GLY A 147 7.24 -13.96 -12.42
N SER A 148 8.30 -13.31 -11.98
CA SER A 148 8.87 -13.45 -10.65
C SER A 148 8.87 -12.08 -9.95
N PRO A 149 8.60 -11.98 -8.64
CA PRO A 149 8.56 -10.69 -7.95
C PRO A 149 9.99 -10.15 -7.74
N GLN A 150 10.62 -9.69 -8.82
CA GLN A 150 11.99 -9.21 -8.82
C GLN A 150 12.07 -7.69 -8.61
N PRO A 151 12.87 -7.20 -7.63
CA PRO A 151 13.17 -5.78 -7.52
C PRO A 151 14.14 -5.34 -8.64
N ALA A 152 14.04 -4.08 -9.05
CA ALA A 152 14.96 -3.46 -9.99
C ALA A 152 16.40 -3.39 -9.43
N SER A 153 16.52 -3.17 -8.13
CA SER A 153 17.81 -3.26 -7.43
C SER A 153 17.62 -3.68 -5.98
N ARG A 154 18.64 -4.29 -5.41
CA ARG A 154 18.73 -4.70 -4.00
C ARG A 154 19.78 -3.88 -3.27
N PRO A 155 19.69 -3.73 -1.94
CA PRO A 155 20.76 -3.19 -1.11
C PRO A 155 22.07 -3.94 -1.32
N ASP A 156 23.18 -3.27 -1.06
CA ASP A 156 24.53 -3.85 -1.19
C ASP A 156 24.64 -5.21 -0.47
N LEU A 157 25.24 -6.17 -1.14
CA LEU A 157 25.45 -7.51 -0.60
C LEU A 157 26.25 -7.47 0.70
N ALA A 158 27.22 -6.57 0.82
CA ALA A 158 28.01 -6.39 2.04
C ALA A 158 27.11 -6.02 3.23
N VAL A 159 26.16 -5.09 3.05
CA VAL A 159 25.19 -4.71 4.09
C VAL A 159 24.26 -5.88 4.44
N ARG A 160 23.84 -6.66 3.46
CA ARG A 160 22.94 -7.79 3.63
C ARG A 160 23.60 -8.96 4.36
N GLN A 161 24.92 -9.08 4.30
CA GLN A 161 25.70 -10.14 4.96
C GLN A 161 26.15 -9.78 6.37
N LEU A 162 25.99 -8.53 6.81
CA LEU A 162 26.29 -8.13 8.17
C LEU A 162 25.46 -8.96 9.20
N PRO A 163 25.99 -9.18 10.40
CA PRO A 163 25.18 -9.69 11.52
C PRO A 163 23.95 -8.82 11.76
N ILE A 164 22.82 -9.41 12.20
CA ILE A 164 21.53 -8.75 12.36
C ILE A 164 21.62 -7.48 13.23
N ASN A 165 22.40 -7.53 14.30
CA ASN A 165 22.63 -6.38 15.18
C ASN A 165 23.36 -5.22 14.49
N GLN A 166 24.19 -5.49 13.49
CA GLN A 166 24.89 -4.47 12.70
C GLN A 166 24.04 -3.99 11.50
N GLN A 167 23.20 -4.85 10.93
CA GLN A 167 22.25 -4.45 9.89
C GLN A 167 21.22 -3.42 10.37
N ALA A 168 20.97 -3.33 11.67
CA ALA A 168 19.96 -2.45 12.23
C ALA A 168 20.17 -0.95 11.92
N ALA A 169 21.40 -0.55 11.59
CA ALA A 169 21.73 0.81 11.17
C ALA A 169 21.49 1.07 9.66
N HIS A 170 21.17 0.04 8.88
CA HIS A 170 21.05 0.11 7.42
C HIS A 170 19.64 -0.22 6.96
N SER A 171 19.17 0.47 5.91
CA SER A 171 17.94 0.09 5.22
C SER A 171 18.19 -1.16 4.35
N LEU A 172 17.23 -2.08 4.37
CA LEU A 172 17.20 -3.25 3.49
C LEU A 172 16.08 -3.14 2.44
N CYS A 173 15.62 -1.92 2.16
CA CYS A 173 14.63 -1.67 1.12
C CYS A 173 15.23 -1.90 -0.27
N CYS A 174 14.49 -2.63 -1.09
CA CYS A 174 14.77 -2.81 -2.51
C CYS A 174 14.12 -1.67 -3.31
N SER A 175 14.58 -1.44 -4.54
CA SER A 175 13.88 -0.60 -5.51
C SER A 175 12.93 -1.49 -6.33
N TRP A 176 11.66 -1.11 -6.40
CA TRP A 176 10.60 -1.83 -7.10
C TRP A 176 10.03 -0.99 -8.24
N ASP A 177 9.26 -1.60 -9.16
CA ASP A 177 8.36 -0.89 -10.07
C ASP A 177 7.15 -0.38 -9.28
N ASP A 178 7.39 0.65 -8.48
CA ASP A 178 6.41 1.20 -7.54
C ASP A 178 5.17 1.74 -8.26
N ARG A 179 5.32 2.38 -9.44
CA ARG A 179 4.19 2.88 -10.22
C ARG A 179 3.28 1.77 -10.72
N GLY A 180 3.84 0.72 -11.33
CA GLY A 180 3.05 -0.42 -11.83
C GLY A 180 2.32 -1.14 -10.71
N ILE A 181 3.03 -1.39 -9.60
CA ILE A 181 2.47 -2.01 -8.39
C ILE A 181 1.37 -1.14 -7.80
N HIS A 182 1.63 0.14 -7.50
CA HIS A 182 0.67 1.01 -6.83
C HIS A 182 -0.56 1.30 -7.69
N THR A 183 -0.41 1.49 -9.01
CA THR A 183 -1.55 1.64 -9.91
C THR A 183 -2.45 0.39 -9.91
N SER A 184 -1.84 -0.80 -9.87
CA SER A 184 -2.58 -2.06 -9.75
C SER A 184 -3.35 -2.14 -8.42
N MET A 185 -2.68 -1.83 -7.31
CA MET A 185 -3.30 -1.78 -5.97
C MET A 185 -4.44 -0.76 -5.92
N LEU A 186 -4.23 0.42 -6.46
CA LEU A 186 -5.22 1.51 -6.49
C LEU A 186 -6.51 1.11 -7.21
N SER A 187 -6.44 0.21 -8.20
CA SER A 187 -7.62 -0.27 -8.94
C SER A 187 -8.69 -0.94 -8.05
N GLY A 188 -8.27 -1.48 -6.90
CA GLY A 188 -9.16 -2.05 -5.87
C GLY A 188 -9.43 -1.10 -4.69
N LEU A 189 -8.80 0.08 -4.65
CA LEU A 189 -8.80 0.99 -3.51
C LEU A 189 -9.24 2.42 -3.84
N LEU A 190 -9.95 2.65 -4.95
CA LEU A 190 -10.37 4.00 -5.35
C LEU A 190 -11.18 4.71 -4.26
N SER A 191 -12.08 4.01 -3.58
CA SER A 191 -12.86 4.56 -2.45
C SER A 191 -12.06 4.67 -1.15
N MET A 192 -10.86 4.15 -1.10
CA MET A 192 -9.97 4.12 0.06
C MET A 192 -8.80 5.11 -0.06
N MET A 193 -8.90 6.03 -1.00
CA MET A 193 -7.97 7.15 -1.14
C MET A 193 -8.26 8.22 -0.09
N GLY A 194 -7.22 8.97 0.29
CA GLY A 194 -7.36 10.13 1.16
C GLY A 194 -6.38 11.24 0.81
N MET A 195 -6.86 12.46 0.93
CA MET A 195 -6.06 13.68 0.79
C MET A 195 -5.73 14.22 2.17
N GLN A 196 -4.48 14.58 2.40
CA GLN A 196 -4.03 15.20 3.65
C GLN A 196 -4.76 16.50 3.89
N ILE A 197 -5.26 16.68 5.12
CA ILE A 197 -5.83 17.92 5.59
C ILE A 197 -4.84 18.55 6.56
N VAL A 198 -4.23 19.65 6.15
CA VAL A 198 -3.37 20.41 7.05
C VAL A 198 -4.25 21.36 7.88
N ARG A 199 -4.52 20.99 9.14
CA ARG A 199 -5.19 21.88 10.10
C ARG A 199 -4.15 22.48 11.03
N GLU A 200 -4.02 23.80 11.03
CA GLU A 200 -3.19 24.46 12.04
C GLU A 200 -3.90 24.42 13.41
N PRO A 201 -3.25 23.88 14.46
CA PRO A 201 -3.80 23.92 15.82
C PRO A 201 -4.01 25.37 16.26
N LYS A 202 -5.19 25.70 16.77
CA LYS A 202 -5.52 27.04 17.22
C LYS A 202 -4.84 27.36 18.57
N ALA A 203 -4.40 28.59 18.77
CA ALA A 203 -3.79 29.01 20.02
C ALA A 203 -4.72 28.81 21.22
N SER A 204 -6.05 28.91 21.03
CA SER A 204 -7.09 28.63 22.02
C SER A 204 -7.02 27.22 22.60
N ASP A 205 -6.59 26.25 21.80
CA ASP A 205 -6.55 24.83 22.20
C ASP A 205 -5.52 24.56 23.32
N PHE A 206 -4.64 25.53 23.57
CA PHE A 206 -3.53 25.47 24.54
C PHE A 206 -3.61 26.56 25.63
N ALA A 207 -4.76 27.20 25.80
CA ALA A 207 -4.92 28.36 26.72
C ALA A 207 -4.60 28.02 28.19
N GLY A 208 -4.83 26.77 28.63
CA GLY A 208 -4.55 26.30 30.00
C GLY A 208 -3.12 25.81 30.24
N LEU A 209 -2.24 25.77 29.22
CA LEU A 209 -0.90 25.24 29.35
C LEU A 209 0.16 26.33 29.31
N LYS A 210 1.24 26.22 30.14
CA LYS A 210 2.35 27.17 30.21
C LYS A 210 3.71 26.48 29.99
N GLY A 211 4.71 27.27 29.57
CA GLY A 211 6.11 26.83 29.47
C GLY A 211 6.34 25.61 28.59
N ALA A 212 7.21 24.70 29.03
CA ALA A 212 7.61 23.51 28.29
C ALA A 212 6.43 22.55 27.97
N ALA A 213 5.44 22.47 28.87
CA ALA A 213 4.23 21.67 28.66
C ALA A 213 3.42 22.17 27.45
N LYS A 214 3.27 23.50 27.31
CA LYS A 214 2.60 24.14 26.17
C LYS A 214 3.35 23.89 24.88
N ALA A 215 4.67 24.05 24.87
CA ALA A 215 5.50 23.79 23.70
C ALA A 215 5.42 22.32 23.23
N LYS A 216 5.46 21.37 24.18
CA LYS A 216 5.31 19.94 23.89
C LYS A 216 3.92 19.60 23.34
N ALA A 217 2.86 20.19 23.91
CA ALA A 217 1.48 20.00 23.44
C ALA A 217 1.27 20.54 22.03
N ILE A 218 1.78 21.76 21.73
CA ILE A 218 1.72 22.35 20.39
C ILE A 218 2.45 21.45 19.38
N LYS A 219 3.69 21.02 19.67
CA LYS A 219 4.47 20.15 18.78
C LYS A 219 3.76 18.82 18.52
N ARG A 220 3.13 18.24 19.57
CA ARG A 220 2.32 17.02 19.43
C ARG A 220 1.09 17.24 18.57
N ALA A 221 0.35 18.33 18.78
CA ALA A 221 -0.83 18.68 18.01
C ALA A 221 -0.49 18.97 16.53
N GLN A 222 0.60 19.68 16.25
CA GLN A 222 1.10 19.89 14.89
C GLN A 222 1.46 18.58 14.20
N LYS A 223 2.12 17.65 14.91
CA LYS A 223 2.42 16.32 14.38
C LYS A 223 1.15 15.51 14.09
N MET A 224 0.17 15.58 14.97
CA MET A 224 -1.12 14.90 14.78
C MET A 224 -1.95 15.53 13.66
N ALA A 225 -1.90 16.86 13.52
CA ALA A 225 -2.60 17.59 12.46
C ALA A 225 -2.05 17.26 11.06
N LYS A 226 -0.76 16.96 10.95
CA LYS A 226 -0.16 16.49 9.68
C LYS A 226 -0.58 15.08 9.30
N ASN A 227 -1.02 14.26 10.26
CA ASN A 227 -1.52 12.91 10.04
C ASN A 227 -3.06 12.89 10.12
N ASP A 228 -3.72 13.76 9.37
CA ASP A 228 -5.16 13.81 9.21
C ASP A 228 -5.51 13.83 7.73
N TYR A 229 -6.40 12.92 7.31
CA TYR A 229 -6.74 12.69 5.91
C TYR A 229 -8.25 12.72 5.74
N GLN A 230 -8.70 13.29 4.64
CA GLN A 230 -10.08 13.21 4.18
C GLN A 230 -10.17 12.22 3.02
N GLY A 231 -10.91 11.16 3.24
CA GLY A 231 -11.24 10.15 2.25
C GLY A 231 -12.57 10.42 1.56
N ALA A 232 -13.03 9.40 0.85
CA ALA A 232 -14.32 9.43 0.16
C ALA A 232 -15.48 9.75 1.13
N ARG A 233 -16.50 10.45 0.63
CA ARG A 233 -17.71 10.84 1.40
C ARG A 233 -17.42 11.66 2.66
N GLY A 234 -16.28 12.37 2.71
CA GLY A 234 -15.92 13.17 3.86
C GLY A 234 -15.43 12.38 5.07
N THR A 235 -15.10 11.11 4.93
CA THR A 235 -14.54 10.28 6.00
C THR A 235 -13.19 10.81 6.44
N HIS A 236 -12.98 11.03 7.73
CA HIS A 236 -11.71 11.45 8.30
C HIS A 236 -10.98 10.28 8.93
N PHE A 237 -9.71 10.13 8.62
CA PHE A 237 -8.87 9.07 9.17
C PHE A 237 -7.42 9.53 9.35
N ALA A 238 -6.63 8.76 10.08
CA ALA A 238 -5.19 8.97 10.20
C ALA A 238 -4.44 7.70 9.82
N LEU A 239 -3.22 7.84 9.34
CA LEU A 239 -2.33 6.72 9.10
C LEU A 239 -1.94 6.07 10.43
N PHE A 240 -2.00 4.75 10.46
CA PHE A 240 -1.65 3.98 11.66
C PHE A 240 -0.19 4.25 12.06
N PRO A 241 0.11 4.47 13.35
CA PRO A 241 1.45 4.90 13.78
C PRO A 241 2.59 3.93 13.43
N ALA A 242 2.28 2.63 13.27
CA ALA A 242 3.26 1.63 12.87
C ALA A 242 3.44 1.53 11.35
N SER A 243 2.65 2.23 10.55
CA SER A 243 2.88 2.37 9.11
C SER A 243 4.15 3.17 8.85
N ALA A 244 4.97 2.71 7.93
CA ALA A 244 6.17 3.43 7.50
C ALA A 244 5.81 4.80 6.90
N VAL A 245 4.69 4.87 6.19
CA VAL A 245 4.16 6.07 5.52
C VAL A 245 3.74 7.16 6.50
N ALA A 246 3.38 6.80 7.75
CA ALA A 246 2.97 7.77 8.77
C ALA A 246 4.06 8.77 9.17
N LYS A 247 5.33 8.48 8.86
CA LYS A 247 6.45 9.40 9.11
C LYS A 247 6.60 10.46 8.02
N SER A 248 6.31 10.10 6.78
CA SER A 248 6.42 10.99 5.61
C SER A 248 5.19 11.88 5.42
N THR A 249 4.03 11.42 5.91
CA THR A 249 2.73 12.11 5.80
C THR A 249 2.48 12.70 4.39
N PRO A 250 2.44 11.86 3.34
CA PRO A 250 2.31 12.32 1.96
C PRO A 250 0.95 13.00 1.73
N GLN A 251 0.87 13.85 0.71
CA GLN A 251 -0.35 14.60 0.39
C GLN A 251 -1.52 13.69 0.00
N TRP A 252 -1.25 12.61 -0.72
CA TRP A 252 -2.25 11.63 -1.13
C TRP A 252 -1.83 10.24 -0.72
N VAL A 253 -2.79 9.48 -0.23
CA VAL A 253 -2.60 8.09 0.21
C VAL A 253 -3.72 7.20 -0.31
N MET A 254 -3.41 5.92 -0.46
CA MET A 254 -4.38 4.84 -0.50
C MET A 254 -4.13 3.90 0.68
N SER A 255 -5.18 3.25 1.17
CA SER A 255 -5.09 2.34 2.31
C SER A 255 -6.00 1.12 2.10
N THR A 256 -5.60 -0.04 2.60
CA THR A 256 -6.39 -1.27 2.42
C THR A 256 -7.52 -1.36 3.44
N GLU A 257 -7.27 -0.91 4.66
CA GLU A 257 -8.20 -1.03 5.78
C GLU A 257 -8.38 0.29 6.51
N LEU A 258 -9.61 0.56 6.93
CA LEU A 258 -9.94 1.59 7.92
C LEU A 258 -10.48 0.90 9.17
N VAL A 259 -9.77 1.00 10.29
CA VAL A 259 -10.10 0.34 11.56
C VAL A 259 -10.47 1.39 12.59
N GLU A 260 -11.66 1.31 13.12
CA GLU A 260 -12.16 2.22 14.16
C GLU A 260 -11.76 1.70 15.55
N THR A 261 -11.12 2.60 16.32
CA THR A 261 -10.81 2.37 17.73
C THR A 261 -11.11 3.68 18.49
N SER A 262 -10.10 4.36 19.07
CA SER A 262 -10.25 5.73 19.59
C SER A 262 -10.41 6.78 18.49
N ARG A 263 -9.98 6.46 17.29
CA ARG A 263 -10.20 7.17 16.02
C ARG A 263 -10.13 6.18 14.86
N LEU A 264 -10.49 6.62 13.67
CA LEU A 264 -10.36 5.81 12.46
C LEU A 264 -8.91 5.79 11.98
N TRP A 265 -8.32 4.60 11.91
CA TRP A 265 -6.95 4.38 11.50
C TRP A 265 -6.88 3.67 10.15
N ALA A 266 -6.09 4.24 9.24
CA ALA A 266 -5.74 3.61 7.98
C ALA A 266 -4.54 2.69 8.16
N ARG A 267 -4.70 1.43 7.79
CA ARG A 267 -3.67 0.38 7.84
C ARG A 267 -3.29 -0.06 6.43
N TYR A 268 -2.04 -0.46 6.28
CA TYR A 268 -1.44 -0.84 5.00
C TYR A 268 -1.66 0.24 3.95
N SER A 269 -0.90 1.31 4.10
CA SER A 269 -1.03 2.52 3.31
C SER A 269 0.14 2.71 2.35
N ALA A 270 -0.08 3.44 1.27
CA ALA A 270 0.96 3.92 0.37
C ALA A 270 0.69 5.35 -0.08
N ALA A 271 1.77 6.09 -0.32
CA ALA A 271 1.72 7.36 -1.03
C ALA A 271 1.31 7.11 -2.49
N ILE A 272 0.50 8.00 -3.06
CA ILE A 272 0.05 7.91 -4.45
C ILE A 272 0.12 9.26 -5.15
N ASP A 273 0.23 9.21 -6.47
CA ASP A 273 -0.09 10.34 -7.33
C ASP A 273 -1.58 10.26 -7.71
N PRO A 274 -2.40 11.28 -7.41
CA PRO A 274 -3.82 11.27 -7.74
C PRO A 274 -4.09 11.09 -9.25
N ALA A 275 -3.15 11.48 -10.12
CA ALA A 275 -3.25 11.27 -11.55
C ALA A 275 -3.35 9.78 -11.95
N TRP A 276 -2.90 8.86 -11.10
CA TRP A 276 -3.05 7.42 -11.35
C TRP A 276 -4.50 6.93 -11.20
N ALA A 277 -5.32 7.68 -10.46
CA ALA A 277 -6.73 7.33 -10.27
C ALA A 277 -7.59 7.62 -11.51
N GLU A 278 -7.27 8.64 -12.29
CA GLU A 278 -8.09 9.06 -13.45
C GLU A 278 -8.40 7.91 -14.44
N PRO A 279 -7.41 7.18 -14.98
CA PRO A 279 -7.67 6.11 -15.93
C PRO A 279 -8.39 4.91 -15.29
N LEU A 280 -8.23 4.71 -13.98
CA LEU A 280 -8.88 3.65 -13.23
C LEU A 280 -10.33 3.98 -12.90
N ALA A 281 -10.59 5.21 -12.49
CA ALA A 281 -11.90 5.67 -12.04
C ALA A 281 -12.91 5.79 -13.20
N GLY A 282 -12.49 6.29 -14.37
CA GLY A 282 -13.34 6.35 -15.56
C GLY A 282 -14.70 7.00 -15.30
N GLN A 283 -15.75 6.19 -15.19
CA GLN A 283 -17.14 6.66 -14.97
C GLN A 283 -17.40 7.28 -13.58
N LEU A 284 -16.49 7.13 -12.64
CA LEU A 284 -16.60 7.65 -11.27
C LEU A 284 -16.08 9.08 -11.15
N THR A 285 -15.36 9.57 -12.15
CA THR A 285 -14.84 10.94 -12.19
C THR A 285 -15.74 11.82 -13.03
N ARG A 286 -15.85 13.09 -12.63
CA ARG A 286 -16.49 14.15 -13.42
C ARG A 286 -15.46 15.23 -13.69
N THR A 287 -15.07 15.37 -14.94
CA THR A 287 -14.20 16.48 -15.34
C THR A 287 -15.01 17.76 -15.44
N THR A 288 -14.60 18.80 -14.75
CA THR A 288 -15.10 20.16 -14.88
C THR A 288 -14.01 21.05 -15.42
N TYR A 289 -14.38 21.98 -16.29
CA TYR A 289 -13.44 22.94 -16.87
C TYR A 289 -13.68 24.31 -16.23
N ALA A 290 -12.62 24.90 -15.69
CA ALA A 290 -12.64 26.21 -15.06
C ALA A 290 -11.67 27.15 -15.78
N GLU A 291 -11.90 28.47 -15.66
CA GLU A 291 -10.99 29.51 -16.14
C GLU A 291 -10.66 29.39 -17.64
N PRO A 292 -11.65 29.33 -18.53
CA PRO A 292 -11.36 29.28 -19.96
C PRO A 292 -10.68 30.60 -20.39
N HIS A 293 -9.54 30.48 -21.07
CA HIS A 293 -8.79 31.64 -21.57
C HIS A 293 -8.11 31.31 -22.91
N TRP A 294 -7.77 32.33 -23.68
CA TRP A 294 -7.04 32.18 -24.93
C TRP A 294 -5.53 32.07 -24.64
N SER A 295 -4.91 30.97 -25.06
CA SER A 295 -3.45 30.83 -25.01
C SER A 295 -2.82 31.32 -26.33
N GLY A 296 -2.17 32.49 -26.29
CA GLY A 296 -1.46 33.03 -27.45
C GLY A 296 -0.34 32.13 -27.96
N SER A 297 0.34 31.42 -27.07
CA SER A 297 1.42 30.48 -27.43
C SER A 297 0.92 29.21 -28.12
N ARG A 298 -0.31 28.79 -27.84
CA ARG A 298 -0.94 27.59 -28.44
C ARG A 298 -1.90 27.93 -29.57
N GLY A 299 -2.26 29.22 -29.76
CA GLY A 299 -3.24 29.64 -30.75
C GLY A 299 -4.63 29.01 -30.57
N SER A 300 -4.99 28.65 -29.31
CA SER A 300 -6.25 27.95 -29.00
C SER A 300 -6.80 28.36 -27.63
N ALA A 301 -8.12 28.16 -27.46
CA ALA A 301 -8.73 28.28 -26.15
C ALA A 301 -8.27 27.12 -25.27
N VAL A 302 -7.87 27.43 -24.04
CA VAL A 302 -7.47 26.47 -23.00
C VAL A 302 -8.29 26.72 -21.74
N ALA A 303 -8.49 25.68 -20.95
CA ALA A 303 -9.14 25.74 -19.64
C ALA A 303 -8.45 24.82 -18.66
N THR A 304 -8.53 25.12 -17.36
CA THR A 304 -8.06 24.24 -16.30
C THR A 304 -9.08 23.11 -16.13
N ALA A 305 -8.65 21.88 -16.42
CA ALA A 305 -9.46 20.70 -16.15
C ALA A 305 -9.33 20.32 -14.66
N LYS A 306 -10.46 20.15 -13.98
CA LYS A 306 -10.54 19.59 -12.62
C LYS A 306 -11.28 18.26 -12.72
N VAL A 307 -10.63 17.20 -12.30
CA VAL A 307 -11.15 15.81 -12.30
C VAL A 307 -11.61 15.43 -10.89
#